data_a4ebd593bc02504b7a74b9585ec3f099
#
_entry.id   a4ebd593bc02504b7a74b9585ec3f099
#
_cell.length_a   1.000
_cell.length_b   1.000
_cell.length_c   1.000
_cell.angle_alpha   90.00
_cell.angle_beta   90.00
_cell.angle_gamma   90.00
#
_symmetry.space_group_name_H-M   'P 1'
#
loop_
_entity.id
_entity.type
_entity.pdbx_description
1 polymer ?
#
loop_
_entity_poly.entity_id
_entity_poly.type
_entity_poly.pdbx_seq_one_letter_code
_entity_poly.pdbx_strand_id
1 'polypeptide(L)'
;MLKNTRKICGITAGLALAYAMGGTVQPVFTPAAEAAYNSESDTDATMLDYIEHRKRTERENRLSEDQKQLLLDAYKMKENLREPLDPTKNVPVAVEGDELFYDENTGDFQVKGNVVMTSLDKRRFVTEEANGNLQSQDVEVPDKAYMLQMTDEQARIILNGYKTQYNWGKEEGQMENAQGKIDHQYVRAKRIELYPDKVVLFDASATKCAAKNPDYRMTAKRIEYYPGIETISYGVSYWLGSIPVYSVPKQVNKEGEKSQYMPKATYDNDNGFGVRDTFYYPIADRVQAYTDIFISQRSKLKTHGGFIYNTKAFGSLALRDGFFEDTDGKWIHKAPTLRWDYGAKIGRSPFNYSLAYEHGAWSQDNRHSIHTYYYAQLGIDPIKLGTWYAYPSINYSITDETYDHSRVSGMGYDITALKEYDNRWATYLGYHYSKSNSRNSVFDFDLDSYSEKLTAGFSYSFSPKDRIVIGWAFDGETSKLMDTDYYWYHDMHCAELIVRYREKRDQIKVTAQFTPW
;
A
#
# COMPACT_ATOMS: atom_id res chain seq x y z
N MET A 1 -46.51 -2.40 19.03
CA MET A 1 -45.96 -2.08 17.69
C MET A 1 -45.16 -0.76 17.67
N LEU A 2 -44.46 -0.38 18.74
CA LEU A 2 -43.78 0.93 18.87
C LEU A 2 -42.35 0.85 19.46
N LYS A 3 -41.74 -0.35 19.52
CA LYS A 3 -40.39 -0.55 20.07
C LYS A 3 -39.26 -0.62 19.00
N ASN A 4 -39.61 -0.72 17.72
CA ASN A 4 -38.58 -0.89 16.65
C ASN A 4 -38.16 0.41 15.94
N THR A 5 -38.85 1.53 16.16
CA THR A 5 -38.54 2.80 15.49
C THR A 5 -37.37 3.59 16.12
N ARG A 6 -36.97 3.27 17.36
CA ARG A 6 -35.84 3.96 18.02
C ARG A 6 -34.44 3.45 17.58
N LYS A 7 -34.35 2.24 17.01
CA LYS A 7 -33.08 1.69 16.57
C LYS A 7 -32.56 2.23 15.22
N ILE A 8 -33.48 2.72 14.37
CA ILE A 8 -33.12 3.28 13.04
C ILE A 8 -32.68 4.76 13.15
N CYS A 9 -33.17 5.50 14.14
CA CYS A 9 -32.78 6.91 14.35
C CYS A 9 -31.34 7.11 14.83
N GLY A 10 -30.69 6.09 15.44
CA GLY A 10 -29.29 6.21 15.90
C GLY A 10 -28.27 6.18 14.76
N ILE A 11 -28.54 5.37 13.74
CA ILE A 11 -27.63 5.23 12.58
C ILE A 11 -27.78 6.43 11.63
N THR A 12 -28.99 6.93 11.44
CA THR A 12 -29.27 8.13 10.63
C THR A 12 -28.71 9.40 11.24
N ALA A 13 -28.67 9.52 12.58
CA ALA A 13 -28.09 10.67 13.26
C ALA A 13 -26.55 10.75 13.11
N GLY A 14 -25.84 9.61 13.12
CA GLY A 14 -24.39 9.56 12.88
C GLY A 14 -24.03 9.95 11.44
N LEU A 15 -24.80 9.50 10.47
CA LEU A 15 -24.62 9.83 9.06
C LEU A 15 -24.99 11.30 8.75
N ALA A 16 -26.01 11.85 9.43
CA ALA A 16 -26.41 13.24 9.27
C ALA A 16 -25.39 14.23 9.88
N LEU A 17 -24.71 13.87 10.97
CA LEU A 17 -23.65 14.70 11.55
C LEU A 17 -22.40 14.76 10.65
N ALA A 18 -22.05 13.68 9.99
CA ALA A 18 -20.94 13.66 9.05
C ALA A 18 -21.19 14.53 7.80
N TYR A 19 -22.45 14.61 7.36
CA TYR A 19 -22.87 15.43 6.22
C TYR A 19 -22.98 16.93 6.55
N ALA A 20 -23.32 17.27 7.80
CA ALA A 20 -23.49 18.66 8.25
C ALA A 20 -22.16 19.40 8.50
N MET A 21 -21.05 18.70 8.65
CA MET A 21 -19.74 19.31 8.94
C MET A 21 -18.94 19.71 7.70
N GLY A 22 -19.45 19.57 6.48
CA GLY A 22 -18.95 20.22 5.25
C GLY A 22 -17.46 20.04 4.93
N GLY A 23 -16.82 19.04 5.50
CA GLY A 23 -15.41 18.73 5.26
C GLY A 23 -15.25 17.72 4.12
N THR A 24 -14.32 17.96 3.22
CA THR A 24 -13.85 16.94 2.29
C THR A 24 -13.25 15.78 3.09
N VAL A 25 -14.01 14.69 3.17
CA VAL A 25 -13.61 13.47 3.87
C VAL A 25 -12.57 12.77 3.01
N GLN A 26 -11.30 12.85 3.41
CA GLN A 26 -10.26 11.98 2.86
C GLN A 26 -10.13 10.75 3.76
N PRO A 27 -10.19 9.52 3.23
CA PRO A 27 -9.90 8.35 4.02
C PRO A 27 -8.44 8.43 4.48
N VAL A 28 -8.25 8.55 5.77
CA VAL A 28 -6.92 8.51 6.39
C VAL A 28 -6.81 7.15 7.04
N PHE A 29 -6.21 6.20 6.36
CA PHE A 29 -5.70 5.02 7.03
C PHE A 29 -4.53 5.47 7.88
N THR A 30 -4.76 5.70 9.16
CA THR A 30 -3.65 5.91 10.08
C THR A 30 -2.94 4.57 10.29
N PRO A 31 -1.60 4.58 10.38
CA PRO A 31 -0.82 3.36 10.63
C PRO A 31 -1.29 2.61 11.89
N ALA A 32 -1.80 3.34 12.88
CA ALA A 32 -2.36 2.76 14.09
C ALA A 32 -3.68 2.00 13.84
N ALA A 33 -4.54 2.49 12.95
CA ALA A 33 -5.77 1.78 12.59
C ALA A 33 -5.46 0.52 11.74
N GLU A 34 -4.46 0.58 10.87
CA GLU A 34 -3.99 -0.57 10.11
C GLU A 34 -3.24 -1.58 10.99
N ALA A 35 -2.45 -1.13 11.96
CA ALA A 35 -1.74 -1.97 12.92
C ALA A 35 -2.69 -2.60 13.97
N ALA A 36 -3.68 -1.87 14.47
CA ALA A 36 -4.68 -2.40 15.39
C ALA A 36 -5.59 -3.45 14.73
N TYR A 37 -5.84 -3.32 13.42
CA TYR A 37 -6.70 -4.22 12.67
C TYR A 37 -5.96 -5.47 12.14
N ASN A 38 -4.63 -5.41 12.04
CA ASN A 38 -3.76 -6.49 11.57
C ASN A 38 -2.74 -6.93 12.62
N SER A 39 -2.98 -6.71 13.90
CA SER A 39 -2.06 -7.21 14.92
C SER A 39 -2.11 -8.74 14.92
N GLU A 40 -1.29 -9.36 14.07
CA GLU A 40 -1.05 -10.80 14.10
C GLU A 40 -0.37 -11.26 15.40
N SER A 41 -0.37 -10.39 16.43
CA SER A 41 0.43 -10.61 17.64
C SER A 41 -0.29 -10.04 18.85
N ASP A 42 -0.50 -10.88 19.86
CA ASP A 42 -1.00 -10.44 21.17
C ASP A 42 -0.05 -9.46 21.86
N THR A 43 1.22 -9.46 21.46
CA THR A 43 2.29 -8.63 22.03
C THR A 43 2.44 -7.27 21.35
N ASP A 44 1.69 -6.95 20.29
CA ASP A 44 1.82 -5.75 19.44
C ASP A 44 3.20 -5.60 18.76
N ALA A 45 4.01 -6.65 18.73
CA ALA A 45 5.35 -6.62 18.14
C ALA A 45 5.35 -6.15 16.67
N THR A 46 4.28 -6.43 15.93
CA THR A 46 4.09 -6.02 14.54
C THR A 46 3.92 -4.51 14.35
N MET A 47 3.65 -3.73 15.39
CA MET A 47 3.66 -2.27 15.29
C MET A 47 5.02 -1.72 14.86
N LEU A 48 6.10 -2.43 15.18
CA LEU A 48 7.44 -2.04 14.74
C LEU A 48 7.67 -2.29 13.23
N ASP A 49 6.85 -3.11 12.60
CA ASP A 49 6.93 -3.38 11.15
C ASP A 49 6.56 -2.15 10.33
N TYR A 50 5.67 -1.30 10.85
CA TYR A 50 5.35 -0.02 10.22
C TYR A 50 6.59 0.87 10.05
N ILE A 51 7.44 0.95 11.06
CA ILE A 51 8.69 1.71 10.98
C ILE A 51 9.59 1.16 9.87
N GLU A 52 9.73 -0.16 9.82
CA GLU A 52 10.59 -0.79 8.83
C GLU A 52 10.02 -0.67 7.42
N HIS A 53 8.71 -0.79 7.27
CA HIS A 53 8.04 -0.56 5.99
C HIS A 53 8.27 0.88 5.49
N ARG A 54 8.12 1.88 6.38
CA ARG A 54 8.42 3.27 6.07
C ARG A 54 9.89 3.46 5.66
N LYS A 55 10.83 2.91 6.42
CA LYS A 55 12.27 2.99 6.11
C LYS A 55 12.61 2.31 4.78
N ARG A 56 11.95 1.20 4.46
CA ARG A 56 12.10 0.51 3.19
C ARG A 56 11.59 1.38 2.05
N THR A 57 10.38 1.92 2.16
CA THR A 57 9.79 2.83 1.17
C THR A 57 10.67 4.08 0.97
N GLU A 58 11.21 4.65 2.04
CA GLU A 58 12.16 5.77 1.94
C GLU A 58 13.44 5.37 1.23
N ARG A 59 13.98 4.16 1.47
CA ARG A 59 15.17 3.64 0.76
C ARG A 59 14.89 3.41 -0.72
N GLU A 60 13.76 2.82 -1.05
CA GLU A 60 13.33 2.57 -2.43
C GLU A 60 13.08 3.87 -3.20
N ASN A 61 12.64 4.92 -2.51
CA ASN A 61 12.42 6.25 -3.06
C ASN A 61 13.69 7.10 -3.12
N ARG A 62 14.81 6.65 -2.55
CA ARG A 62 16.10 7.36 -2.68
C ARG A 62 16.53 7.35 -4.14
N LEU A 63 16.76 8.54 -4.63
CA LEU A 63 17.35 8.76 -5.95
C LEU A 63 18.86 8.54 -5.85
N SER A 64 19.48 8.05 -6.92
CA SER A 64 20.94 8.11 -7.06
C SER A 64 21.43 9.56 -6.99
N GLU A 65 22.70 9.78 -6.67
CA GLU A 65 23.24 11.15 -6.62
C GLU A 65 23.10 11.88 -7.97
N ASP A 66 23.27 11.16 -9.08
CA ASP A 66 23.04 11.70 -10.43
C ASP A 66 21.58 12.12 -10.65
N GLN A 67 20.63 11.28 -10.19
CA GLN A 67 19.20 11.60 -10.26
C GLN A 67 18.83 12.77 -9.37
N LYS A 68 19.44 12.89 -8.18
CA LYS A 68 19.24 14.05 -7.29
C LYS A 68 19.79 15.32 -7.92
N GLN A 69 20.96 15.27 -8.53
CA GLN A 69 21.57 16.41 -9.19
C GLN A 69 20.69 16.90 -10.34
N LEU A 70 20.19 15.98 -11.19
CA LEU A 70 19.23 16.30 -12.25
C LEU A 70 17.97 17.01 -11.72
N LEU A 71 17.44 16.54 -10.57
CA LEU A 71 16.30 17.18 -9.91
C LEU A 71 16.63 18.58 -9.40
N LEU A 72 17.77 18.74 -8.72
CA LEU A 72 18.21 20.04 -8.19
C LEU A 72 18.41 21.05 -9.31
N ASP A 73 18.99 20.63 -10.41
CA ASP A 73 19.20 21.49 -11.57
C ASP A 73 17.88 21.87 -12.25
N ALA A 74 16.91 20.92 -12.34
CA ALA A 74 15.56 21.22 -12.83
C ALA A 74 14.84 22.26 -11.94
N TYR A 75 14.98 22.16 -10.61
CA TYR A 75 14.41 23.15 -9.69
C TYR A 75 15.07 24.53 -9.83
N LYS A 76 16.40 24.61 -9.95
CA LYS A 76 17.12 25.87 -10.15
C LYS A 76 16.69 26.59 -11.42
N MET A 77 16.46 25.83 -12.52
CA MET A 77 15.95 26.42 -13.75
C MET A 77 14.53 26.99 -13.58
N LYS A 78 13.66 26.32 -12.82
CA LYS A 78 12.31 26.83 -12.54
C LYS A 78 12.33 28.14 -11.76
N GLU A 79 13.27 28.31 -10.83
CA GLU A 79 13.44 29.57 -10.08
C GLU A 79 14.02 30.71 -10.93
N ASN A 80 14.81 30.40 -11.96
CA ASN A 80 15.39 31.36 -12.86
C ASN A 80 14.45 31.86 -13.97
N LEU A 81 13.35 31.18 -14.21
CA LEU A 81 12.27 31.60 -15.11
C LEU A 81 11.45 32.71 -14.44
N ARG A 82 11.85 33.99 -14.65
CA ARG A 82 11.31 35.15 -13.93
C ARG A 82 9.92 35.64 -14.32
N GLU A 83 9.28 35.06 -15.33
CA GLU A 83 7.91 35.42 -15.73
C GLU A 83 6.92 34.33 -15.44
N PRO A 84 5.74 34.67 -14.86
CA PRO A 84 4.66 33.71 -14.74
C PRO A 84 4.20 33.31 -16.13
N LEU A 85 4.22 32.00 -16.40
CA LEU A 85 3.85 31.44 -17.68
C LEU A 85 2.34 31.55 -17.90
N ASP A 86 1.97 32.15 -19.00
CA ASP A 86 0.59 32.16 -19.47
C ASP A 86 0.23 30.77 -19.99
N PRO A 87 -0.67 30.02 -19.33
CA PRO A 87 -1.04 28.68 -19.76
C PRO A 87 -1.74 28.64 -21.14
N THR A 88 -2.09 29.80 -21.70
CA THR A 88 -2.70 29.91 -23.03
C THR A 88 -1.68 30.10 -24.16
N LYS A 89 -0.40 30.32 -23.83
CA LYS A 89 0.67 30.46 -24.83
C LYS A 89 1.44 29.16 -24.96
N ASN A 90 1.92 28.88 -26.17
CA ASN A 90 2.80 27.75 -26.47
C ASN A 90 3.93 27.66 -25.45
N VAL A 91 4.09 26.48 -24.88
CA VAL A 91 5.04 26.20 -23.80
C VAL A 91 6.45 26.43 -24.32
N PRO A 92 7.20 27.41 -23.83
CA PRO A 92 8.57 27.61 -24.25
C PRO A 92 9.43 26.42 -23.78
N VAL A 93 10.33 26.01 -24.66
CA VAL A 93 11.35 25.00 -24.37
C VAL A 93 12.67 25.74 -24.22
N ALA A 94 13.36 25.48 -23.11
CA ALA A 94 14.73 25.93 -22.93
C ALA A 94 15.66 24.79 -23.40
N VAL A 95 16.62 25.12 -24.25
CA VAL A 95 17.66 24.20 -24.72
C VAL A 95 19.01 24.80 -24.37
N GLU A 96 19.83 24.03 -23.66
CA GLU A 96 21.18 24.41 -23.22
C GLU A 96 22.17 23.35 -23.69
N GLY A 97 23.39 23.75 -24.01
CA GLY A 97 24.47 22.86 -24.41
C GLY A 97 25.77 23.64 -24.58
N ASP A 98 26.89 22.93 -24.77
CA ASP A 98 28.20 23.54 -24.95
C ASP A 98 28.33 24.25 -26.32
N GLU A 99 27.70 23.70 -27.34
CA GLU A 99 27.66 24.22 -28.70
C GLU A 99 26.22 24.23 -29.23
N LEU A 100 25.75 25.36 -29.77
CA LEU A 100 24.44 25.53 -30.38
C LEU A 100 24.58 26.05 -31.80
N PHE A 101 24.05 25.31 -32.77
CA PHE A 101 23.91 25.74 -34.17
C PHE A 101 22.42 25.96 -34.46
N TYR A 102 22.07 27.06 -35.08
CA TYR A 102 20.71 27.44 -35.39
C TYR A 102 20.62 28.11 -36.77
N ASP A 103 19.69 27.66 -37.60
CA ASP A 103 19.34 28.26 -38.89
C ASP A 103 18.02 29.04 -38.76
N GLU A 104 18.11 30.37 -38.85
CA GLU A 104 16.92 31.24 -38.75
C GLU A 104 15.90 31.04 -39.86
N ASN A 105 16.32 30.57 -41.06
CA ASN A 105 15.41 30.42 -42.19
C ASN A 105 14.58 29.14 -42.10
N THR A 106 15.20 28.05 -41.67
CA THR A 106 14.53 26.74 -41.58
C THR A 106 13.99 26.44 -40.21
N GLY A 107 14.52 27.12 -39.19
CA GLY A 107 14.22 26.85 -37.78
C GLY A 107 14.94 25.62 -37.23
N ASP A 108 15.85 25.02 -37.99
CA ASP A 108 16.61 23.85 -37.58
C ASP A 108 17.67 24.23 -36.55
N PHE A 109 17.85 23.38 -35.55
CA PHE A 109 18.91 23.54 -34.57
C PHE A 109 19.62 22.22 -34.31
N GLN A 110 20.90 22.31 -33.96
CA GLN A 110 21.71 21.23 -33.41
C GLN A 110 22.42 21.70 -32.17
N VAL A 111 22.36 20.90 -31.10
CA VAL A 111 23.02 21.18 -29.84
C VAL A 111 23.93 20.01 -29.48
N LYS A 112 25.15 20.31 -29.04
CA LYS A 112 26.16 19.32 -28.65
C LYS A 112 26.79 19.65 -27.31
N GLY A 113 27.19 18.59 -26.59
CA GLY A 113 27.85 18.65 -25.30
C GLY A 113 26.93 19.04 -24.18
N ASN A 114 26.77 18.18 -23.18
CA ASN A 114 25.98 18.41 -21.98
C ASN A 114 24.57 18.98 -22.26
N VAL A 115 23.90 18.48 -23.27
CA VAL A 115 22.62 19.01 -23.73
C VAL A 115 21.54 18.79 -22.70
N VAL A 116 20.87 19.85 -22.29
CA VAL A 116 19.71 19.84 -21.40
C VAL A 116 18.55 20.56 -22.09
N MET A 117 17.45 19.84 -22.24
CA MET A 117 16.21 20.38 -22.76
C MET A 117 15.18 20.36 -21.64
N THR A 118 14.55 21.50 -21.37
CA THR A 118 13.50 21.62 -20.37
C THR A 118 12.25 22.18 -21.00
N SER A 119 11.18 21.46 -20.88
CA SER A 119 9.84 21.88 -21.28
C SER A 119 9.04 22.29 -20.04
N LEU A 120 8.13 23.23 -20.20
CA LEU A 120 7.30 23.75 -19.09
C LEU A 120 6.22 22.78 -18.63
N ASP A 121 5.94 21.75 -19.41
CA ASP A 121 5.12 20.59 -19.00
C ASP A 121 5.81 19.69 -17.96
N LYS A 122 6.98 20.14 -17.41
CA LYS A 122 7.77 19.46 -16.38
C LYS A 122 8.58 18.25 -16.90
N ARG A 123 8.71 18.09 -18.21
CA ARG A 123 9.61 17.10 -18.82
C ARG A 123 10.99 17.72 -19.05
N ARG A 124 11.99 16.94 -18.79
CA ARG A 124 13.38 17.29 -18.98
C ARG A 124 14.12 16.15 -19.65
N PHE A 125 14.89 16.49 -20.68
CA PHE A 125 15.76 15.55 -21.38
C PHE A 125 17.22 15.98 -21.18
N VAL A 126 18.09 15.01 -20.97
CA VAL A 126 19.54 15.19 -20.88
C VAL A 126 20.21 14.22 -21.82
N THR A 127 21.11 14.74 -22.67
CA THR A 127 21.81 13.96 -23.70
C THR A 127 23.15 14.63 -24.07
N GLU A 128 23.94 13.98 -24.90
CA GLU A 128 25.17 14.57 -25.48
C GLU A 128 24.91 15.33 -26.78
N GLU A 129 23.87 14.95 -27.54
CA GLU A 129 23.52 15.58 -28.81
C GLU A 129 22.01 15.57 -29.02
N ALA A 130 21.46 16.67 -29.53
CA ALA A 130 20.08 16.77 -29.94
C ALA A 130 19.97 17.60 -31.21
N ASN A 131 19.10 17.16 -32.12
CA ASN A 131 18.74 17.86 -33.37
C ASN A 131 17.26 18.16 -33.32
N GLY A 132 16.83 19.30 -33.84
CA GLY A 132 15.40 19.62 -33.84
C GLY A 132 15.06 20.81 -34.71
N ASN A 133 13.77 21.15 -34.71
CA ASN A 133 13.26 22.27 -35.46
C ASN A 133 12.26 23.07 -34.61
N LEU A 134 12.49 24.37 -34.49
CA LEU A 134 11.66 25.25 -33.68
C LEU A 134 10.27 25.53 -34.30
N GLN A 135 10.15 25.42 -35.63
CA GLN A 135 8.87 25.66 -36.30
C GLN A 135 7.93 24.45 -36.19
N SER A 136 8.46 23.22 -36.40
CA SER A 136 7.70 21.97 -36.22
C SER A 136 7.63 21.52 -34.75
N GLN A 137 8.43 22.14 -33.88
CA GLN A 137 8.49 21.86 -32.46
C GLN A 137 8.95 20.43 -32.12
N ASP A 138 9.80 19.88 -33.00
CA ASP A 138 10.32 18.53 -32.88
C ASP A 138 11.77 18.53 -32.40
N VAL A 139 12.11 17.50 -31.63
CA VAL A 139 13.49 17.16 -31.29
C VAL A 139 13.73 15.67 -31.46
N GLU A 140 14.90 15.35 -31.97
CA GLU A 140 15.44 14.01 -32.08
C GLU A 140 16.75 13.90 -31.33
N VAL A 141 16.85 12.88 -30.50
CA VAL A 141 18.07 12.48 -29.78
C VAL A 141 18.50 11.13 -30.34
N PRO A 142 19.57 11.10 -31.19
CA PRO A 142 19.97 9.86 -31.86
C PRO A 142 20.54 8.83 -30.90
N ASP A 143 21.28 9.27 -29.89
CA ASP A 143 21.93 8.43 -28.92
C ASP A 143 21.09 8.28 -27.63
N LYS A 144 21.77 8.08 -26.52
CA LYS A 144 21.15 7.88 -25.23
C LYS A 144 20.58 9.18 -24.67
N ALA A 145 19.29 9.17 -24.35
CA ALA A 145 18.63 10.24 -23.62
C ALA A 145 18.23 9.80 -22.23
N TYR A 146 18.32 10.71 -21.26
CA TYR A 146 17.70 10.60 -19.96
C TYR A 146 16.47 11.51 -19.94
N MET A 147 15.34 10.97 -19.51
CA MET A 147 14.11 11.74 -19.32
C MET A 147 13.71 11.76 -17.86
N LEU A 148 13.38 12.94 -17.38
CA LEU A 148 12.82 13.15 -16.06
C LEU A 148 11.49 13.86 -16.19
N GLN A 149 10.44 13.34 -15.55
CA GLN A 149 9.15 14.01 -15.41
C GLN A 149 8.73 14.02 -13.97
N MET A 150 8.28 15.18 -13.48
CA MET A 150 7.71 15.35 -12.15
C MET A 150 6.30 15.87 -12.27
N THR A 151 5.35 15.19 -11.63
CA THR A 151 3.97 15.68 -11.49
C THR A 151 3.80 16.38 -10.16
N ASP A 152 2.75 17.20 -10.02
CA ASP A 152 2.42 17.89 -8.77
C ASP A 152 2.03 16.91 -7.65
N GLU A 153 1.63 15.70 -8.00
CA GLU A 153 1.19 14.63 -7.09
C GLU A 153 2.28 13.63 -6.69
N GLN A 154 3.55 14.00 -6.84
CA GLN A 154 4.73 13.19 -6.52
C GLN A 154 5.03 12.01 -7.46
N ALA A 155 4.25 11.78 -8.52
CA ALA A 155 4.60 10.79 -9.53
C ALA A 155 5.94 11.16 -10.18
N ARG A 156 6.88 10.22 -10.18
CA ARG A 156 8.23 10.44 -10.70
C ARG A 156 8.50 9.45 -11.81
N ILE A 157 8.82 9.97 -12.99
CA ILE A 157 9.23 9.17 -14.12
C ILE A 157 10.68 9.51 -14.43
N ILE A 158 11.58 8.55 -14.30
CA ILE A 158 13.00 8.67 -14.59
C ILE A 158 13.36 7.53 -15.53
N LEU A 159 13.54 7.84 -16.79
CA LEU A 159 13.82 6.87 -17.82
C LEU A 159 15.14 7.20 -18.53
N ASN A 160 15.79 6.21 -19.08
CA ASN A 160 16.79 6.38 -20.11
C ASN A 160 16.50 5.43 -21.26
N GLY A 161 16.85 5.83 -22.47
CA GLY A 161 16.63 5.06 -23.68
C GLY A 161 17.37 5.66 -24.85
N TYR A 162 17.05 5.18 -26.03
CA TYR A 162 17.73 5.52 -27.28
C TYR A 162 16.73 5.99 -28.31
N LYS A 163 17.20 6.69 -29.35
CA LYS A 163 16.39 7.18 -30.48
C LYS A 163 15.14 7.90 -30.00
N THR A 164 15.35 8.84 -29.09
CA THR A 164 14.25 9.60 -28.53
C THR A 164 13.78 10.64 -29.52
N GLN A 165 12.49 10.67 -29.79
CA GLN A 165 11.81 11.69 -30.57
C GLN A 165 10.74 12.32 -29.69
N TYR A 166 10.67 13.64 -29.69
CA TYR A 166 9.70 14.36 -28.87
C TYR A 166 9.23 15.63 -29.56
N ASN A 167 7.90 15.80 -29.64
CA ASN A 167 7.27 17.04 -30.09
C ASN A 167 6.72 17.79 -28.87
N TRP A 168 7.33 18.93 -28.54
CA TRP A 168 6.94 19.67 -27.35
C TRP A 168 5.66 20.49 -27.52
N GLY A 169 5.22 20.76 -28.75
CA GLY A 169 3.95 21.43 -29.00
C GLY A 169 2.74 20.51 -28.81
N LYS A 170 2.92 19.20 -29.08
CA LYS A 170 1.90 18.17 -28.85
C LYS A 170 2.07 17.44 -27.51
N GLU A 171 3.23 17.62 -26.86
CA GLU A 171 3.65 16.88 -25.67
C GLU A 171 3.71 15.36 -25.90
N GLU A 172 4.01 14.95 -27.14
CA GLU A 172 4.08 13.54 -27.56
C GLU A 172 5.50 13.15 -27.94
N GLY A 173 5.86 11.90 -27.69
CA GLY A 173 7.18 11.41 -28.06
C GLY A 173 7.30 9.90 -27.95
N GLN A 174 8.47 9.40 -28.34
CA GLN A 174 8.82 7.99 -28.22
C GLN A 174 10.28 7.80 -27.85
N MET A 175 10.57 6.63 -27.28
CA MET A 175 11.91 6.22 -26.86
C MET A 175 12.04 4.72 -27.03
N GLU A 176 13.16 4.24 -27.60
CA GLU A 176 13.44 2.82 -27.77
C GLU A 176 14.36 2.28 -26.66
N ASN A 177 14.22 0.97 -26.36
CA ASN A 177 15.04 0.26 -25.38
C ASN A 177 15.15 1.01 -24.05
N ALA A 178 14.02 1.51 -23.58
CA ALA A 178 13.94 2.34 -22.41
C ALA A 178 13.96 1.51 -21.13
N GLN A 179 14.64 2.05 -20.14
CA GLN A 179 14.67 1.49 -18.79
C GLN A 179 14.74 2.61 -17.76
N GLY A 180 14.25 2.33 -16.55
CA GLY A 180 14.31 3.29 -15.48
C GLY A 180 13.34 3.00 -14.37
N LYS A 181 12.79 4.06 -13.79
CA LYS A 181 11.86 3.97 -12.65
C LYS A 181 10.63 4.83 -12.94
N ILE A 182 9.47 4.23 -12.77
CA ILE A 182 8.17 4.92 -12.77
C ILE A 182 7.59 4.72 -11.38
N ASP A 183 7.45 5.80 -10.61
CA ASP A 183 7.12 5.78 -9.18
C ASP A 183 8.03 4.82 -8.39
N HIS A 184 7.45 3.74 -7.90
CA HIS A 184 8.14 2.73 -7.10
C HIS A 184 8.62 1.52 -7.91
N GLN A 185 8.35 1.48 -9.22
CA GLN A 185 8.62 0.32 -10.06
C GLN A 185 9.81 0.55 -11.00
N TYR A 186 10.72 -0.40 -11.04
CA TYR A 186 11.75 -0.48 -12.07
C TYR A 186 11.13 -1.07 -13.33
N VAL A 187 11.26 -0.35 -14.44
CA VAL A 187 10.67 -0.73 -15.72
C VAL A 187 11.75 -0.91 -16.78
N ARG A 188 11.50 -1.84 -17.69
CA ARG A 188 12.23 -1.97 -18.96
C ARG A 188 11.19 -2.17 -20.05
N ALA A 189 11.34 -1.48 -21.16
CA ALA A 189 10.44 -1.60 -22.28
C ALA A 189 11.21 -1.53 -23.59
N LYS A 190 10.76 -2.27 -24.59
CA LYS A 190 11.35 -2.22 -25.94
C LYS A 190 11.08 -0.86 -26.59
N ARG A 191 9.90 -0.31 -26.33
CA ARG A 191 9.49 1.03 -26.78
C ARG A 191 8.59 1.67 -25.73
N ILE A 192 8.77 2.97 -25.56
CA ILE A 192 7.89 3.83 -24.75
C ILE A 192 7.33 4.91 -25.65
N GLU A 193 6.05 5.19 -25.48
CA GLU A 193 5.36 6.34 -26.09
C GLU A 193 4.92 7.28 -24.96
N LEU A 194 5.16 8.56 -25.15
CA LEU A 194 4.85 9.64 -24.22
C LEU A 194 3.65 10.41 -24.75
N TYR A 195 2.69 10.68 -23.90
CA TYR A 195 1.49 11.47 -24.17
C TYR A 195 1.32 12.51 -23.06
N PRO A 196 0.48 13.54 -23.25
CA PRO A 196 0.23 14.56 -22.21
C PRO A 196 -0.30 13.97 -20.90
N ASP A 197 -1.15 12.96 -20.98
CA ASP A 197 -1.89 12.36 -19.86
C ASP A 197 -1.39 10.99 -19.41
N LYS A 198 -0.51 10.34 -20.21
CA LYS A 198 -0.04 8.99 -19.94
C LYS A 198 1.31 8.64 -20.55
N VAL A 199 1.86 7.55 -20.08
CA VAL A 199 3.01 6.87 -20.69
C VAL A 199 2.61 5.46 -21.07
N VAL A 200 2.91 5.05 -22.30
CA VAL A 200 2.61 3.70 -22.82
C VAL A 200 3.91 2.94 -23.05
N LEU A 201 4.04 1.78 -22.42
CA LEU A 201 5.21 0.92 -22.54
C LEU A 201 4.84 -0.34 -23.33
N PHE A 202 5.64 -0.71 -24.30
CA PHE A 202 5.44 -1.91 -25.13
C PHE A 202 6.53 -2.95 -24.87
N ASP A 203 6.12 -4.23 -24.87
CA ASP A 203 6.98 -5.37 -24.54
C ASP A 203 7.77 -5.09 -23.25
N ALA A 204 7.04 -4.77 -22.20
CA ALA A 204 7.57 -4.22 -20.98
C ALA A 204 7.73 -5.27 -19.89
N SER A 205 8.66 -5.02 -18.99
CA SER A 205 8.75 -5.67 -17.70
C SER A 205 8.79 -4.64 -16.57
N ALA A 206 8.12 -4.96 -15.47
CA ALA A 206 8.10 -4.13 -14.27
C ALA A 206 8.37 -4.98 -13.02
N THR A 207 9.07 -4.38 -12.04
CA THR A 207 9.36 -5.00 -10.75
C THR A 207 9.63 -3.92 -9.71
N LYS A 208 9.33 -4.18 -8.44
CA LYS A 208 9.81 -3.34 -7.33
C LYS A 208 11.19 -3.76 -6.81
N CYS A 209 11.70 -4.89 -7.28
CA CYS A 209 13.01 -5.38 -6.90
C CYS A 209 14.12 -4.54 -7.54
N ALA A 210 14.97 -3.93 -6.72
CA ALA A 210 16.10 -3.11 -7.17
C ALA A 210 17.28 -3.93 -7.72
N ALA A 211 17.22 -5.25 -7.68
CA ALA A 211 18.30 -6.11 -8.15
C ALA A 211 18.44 -6.03 -9.68
N LYS A 212 19.68 -6.13 -10.18
CA LYS A 212 19.96 -6.18 -11.62
C LYS A 212 19.21 -7.33 -12.31
N ASN A 213 19.10 -8.47 -11.63
CA ASN A 213 18.29 -9.62 -12.03
C ASN A 213 17.25 -9.82 -10.92
N PRO A 214 16.04 -9.30 -11.08
CA PRO A 214 15.03 -9.40 -10.06
C PRO A 214 14.50 -10.83 -9.91
N ASP A 215 14.30 -11.27 -8.66
CA ASP A 215 13.76 -12.60 -8.37
C ASP A 215 12.31 -12.72 -8.80
N TYR A 216 11.59 -11.61 -8.88
CA TYR A 216 10.25 -11.56 -9.44
C TYR A 216 10.06 -10.37 -10.37
N ARG A 217 9.25 -10.55 -11.37
CA ARG A 217 8.84 -9.49 -12.30
C ARG A 217 7.49 -9.77 -12.91
N MET A 218 6.84 -8.74 -13.32
CA MET A 218 5.70 -8.75 -14.25
C MET A 218 6.23 -8.46 -15.67
N THR A 219 5.73 -9.16 -16.66
CA THR A 219 5.90 -8.80 -18.08
C THR A 219 4.54 -8.50 -18.69
N ALA A 220 4.47 -7.56 -19.61
CA ALA A 220 3.24 -7.22 -20.30
C ALA A 220 3.53 -6.84 -21.75
N LYS A 221 2.59 -7.14 -22.66
CA LYS A 221 2.67 -6.69 -24.05
C LYS A 221 2.54 -5.18 -24.16
N ARG A 222 1.67 -4.59 -23.31
CA ARG A 222 1.45 -3.15 -23.23
C ARG A 222 1.08 -2.76 -21.80
N ILE A 223 1.67 -1.67 -21.30
CA ILE A 223 1.33 -1.03 -20.04
C ILE A 223 0.98 0.43 -20.35
N GLU A 224 -0.18 0.88 -19.90
CA GLU A 224 -0.60 2.28 -19.94
C GLU A 224 -0.55 2.81 -18.51
N TYR A 225 0.31 3.76 -18.25
CA TYR A 225 0.48 4.40 -16.94
C TYR A 225 -0.12 5.80 -16.98
N TYR A 226 -1.16 6.03 -16.21
CA TYR A 226 -1.81 7.32 -15.97
C TYR A 226 -1.35 7.84 -14.60
N PRO A 227 -0.44 8.83 -14.56
CA PRO A 227 0.15 9.31 -13.31
C PRO A 227 -0.89 9.75 -12.29
N GLY A 228 -0.82 9.22 -11.05
CA GLY A 228 -1.74 9.56 -9.97
C GLY A 228 -3.16 9.00 -10.12
N ILE A 229 -3.44 8.16 -11.13
CA ILE A 229 -4.78 7.63 -11.41
C ILE A 229 -4.77 6.11 -11.41
N GLU A 230 -4.15 5.50 -12.44
CA GLU A 230 -4.16 4.05 -12.60
C GLU A 230 -3.07 3.55 -13.55
N THR A 231 -2.81 2.25 -13.48
CA THR A 231 -1.98 1.53 -14.45
C THR A 231 -2.81 0.40 -15.06
N ILE A 232 -2.90 0.38 -16.40
CA ILE A 232 -3.59 -0.66 -17.16
C ILE A 232 -2.56 -1.51 -17.91
N SER A 233 -2.51 -2.81 -17.62
CA SER A 233 -1.57 -3.73 -18.25
C SER A 233 -2.31 -4.79 -19.06
N TYR A 234 -1.80 -5.11 -20.24
CA TYR A 234 -2.40 -6.08 -21.18
C TYR A 234 -1.43 -7.22 -21.49
N GLY A 235 -1.94 -8.45 -21.52
CA GLY A 235 -1.14 -9.65 -21.75
C GLY A 235 -0.08 -9.84 -20.68
N VAL A 236 -0.50 -9.78 -19.43
CA VAL A 236 0.36 -9.80 -18.24
C VAL A 236 0.78 -11.22 -17.91
N SER A 237 2.04 -11.43 -17.57
CA SER A 237 2.57 -12.66 -17.00
C SER A 237 3.48 -12.35 -15.83
N TYR A 238 3.30 -13.09 -14.74
CA TYR A 238 4.11 -12.98 -13.52
C TYR A 238 5.15 -14.09 -13.48
N TRP A 239 6.35 -13.73 -13.07
CA TRP A 239 7.53 -14.59 -13.10
C TRP A 239 8.23 -14.60 -11.73
N LEU A 240 8.62 -15.80 -11.30
CA LEU A 240 9.60 -16.03 -10.24
C LEU A 240 10.88 -16.53 -10.89
N GLY A 241 11.93 -15.70 -10.91
CA GLY A 241 13.12 -15.98 -11.68
C GLY A 241 12.80 -16.22 -13.15
N SER A 242 12.97 -17.45 -13.62
CA SER A 242 12.63 -17.89 -14.98
C SER A 242 11.30 -18.64 -15.11
N ILE A 243 10.59 -18.87 -13.99
CA ILE A 243 9.36 -19.68 -13.95
C ILE A 243 8.14 -18.75 -14.08
N PRO A 244 7.28 -18.94 -15.10
CA PRO A 244 6.00 -18.25 -15.16
C PRO A 244 5.05 -18.84 -14.11
N VAL A 245 4.49 -17.96 -13.26
CA VAL A 245 3.60 -18.37 -12.17
C VAL A 245 2.14 -18.38 -12.65
N TYR A 246 1.70 -17.29 -13.26
CA TYR A 246 0.39 -17.17 -13.85
C TYR A 246 0.33 -16.02 -14.85
N SER A 247 -0.75 -15.98 -15.64
CA SER A 247 -0.97 -14.94 -16.64
C SER A 247 -2.42 -14.49 -16.65
N VAL A 248 -2.62 -13.18 -16.89
CA VAL A 248 -3.95 -12.58 -17.04
C VAL A 248 -4.00 -11.73 -18.30
N PRO A 249 -5.14 -11.70 -19.02
CA PRO A 249 -5.24 -10.96 -20.27
C PRO A 249 -5.20 -9.44 -20.07
N LYS A 250 -5.76 -8.95 -18.95
CA LYS A 250 -5.79 -7.55 -18.57
C LYS A 250 -5.74 -7.41 -17.06
N GLN A 251 -5.03 -6.39 -16.58
CA GLN A 251 -4.96 -6.00 -15.19
C GLN A 251 -5.09 -4.48 -15.09
N VAL A 252 -5.83 -4.02 -14.09
CA VAL A 252 -5.98 -2.59 -13.76
C VAL A 252 -5.60 -2.40 -12.31
N ASN A 253 -4.64 -1.52 -12.05
CA ASN A 253 -4.20 -1.13 -10.71
C ASN A 253 -4.52 0.36 -10.54
N LYS A 254 -5.45 0.70 -9.67
CA LYS A 254 -5.73 2.09 -9.30
C LYS A 254 -4.79 2.55 -8.21
N GLU A 255 -4.43 3.82 -8.23
CA GLU A 255 -3.59 4.40 -7.18
C GLU A 255 -4.26 4.26 -5.82
N GLY A 256 -3.50 3.82 -4.80
CA GLY A 256 -4.01 3.55 -3.45
C GLY A 256 -4.75 2.23 -3.27
N GLU A 257 -4.97 1.44 -4.33
CA GLU A 257 -5.51 0.08 -4.20
C GLU A 257 -4.39 -0.93 -3.92
N LYS A 258 -4.63 -1.83 -2.96
CA LYS A 258 -3.70 -2.93 -2.69
C LYS A 258 -3.83 -3.96 -3.81
N SER A 259 -2.80 -4.11 -4.61
CA SER A 259 -2.69 -5.22 -5.56
C SER A 259 -1.65 -6.20 -5.04
N GLN A 260 -2.07 -7.39 -4.66
CA GLN A 260 -1.16 -8.45 -4.25
C GLN A 260 -1.28 -9.59 -5.28
N TYR A 261 -0.20 -9.83 -6.01
CA TYR A 261 -0.18 -10.80 -7.11
C TYR A 261 0.95 -11.82 -6.97
N MET A 262 1.53 -11.92 -5.77
CA MET A 262 2.62 -12.85 -5.53
C MET A 262 2.30 -13.73 -4.35
N PRO A 263 2.42 -15.05 -4.51
CA PRO A 263 2.11 -16.01 -3.47
C PRO A 263 3.01 -15.82 -2.25
N LYS A 264 2.44 -16.05 -1.07
CA LYS A 264 3.16 -16.16 0.19
C LYS A 264 3.33 -17.63 0.52
N ALA A 265 4.57 -18.05 0.77
CA ALA A 265 4.84 -19.37 1.33
C ALA A 265 4.90 -19.25 2.85
N THR A 266 4.19 -20.13 3.55
CA THR A 266 4.12 -20.15 4.99
C THR A 266 4.37 -21.55 5.54
N TYR A 267 4.88 -21.61 6.75
CA TYR A 267 4.90 -22.83 7.56
C TYR A 267 4.49 -22.46 8.97
N ASP A 268 3.58 -23.18 9.54
CA ASP A 268 3.22 -23.11 10.95
C ASP A 268 2.87 -24.50 11.51
N ASN A 269 2.77 -24.58 12.87
CA ASN A 269 2.51 -25.86 13.52
C ASN A 269 1.12 -26.41 13.22
N ASP A 270 0.13 -25.56 12.93
CA ASP A 270 -1.27 -25.96 12.74
C ASP A 270 -1.54 -26.38 11.30
N ASN A 271 -1.09 -25.60 10.33
CA ASN A 271 -1.34 -25.82 8.90
C ASN A 271 -0.25 -26.66 8.22
N GLY A 272 0.97 -26.74 8.80
CA GLY A 272 2.16 -27.24 8.10
C GLY A 272 2.63 -26.29 7.01
N PHE A 273 3.36 -26.79 6.03
CA PHE A 273 3.75 -25.96 4.88
C PHE A 273 2.52 -25.62 4.03
N GLY A 274 2.41 -24.35 3.68
CA GLY A 274 1.32 -23.83 2.87
C GLY A 274 1.74 -22.70 1.93
N VAL A 275 0.88 -22.44 0.96
CA VAL A 275 1.01 -21.33 0.02
C VAL A 275 -0.33 -20.60 -0.02
N ARG A 276 -0.30 -19.27 0.10
CA ARG A 276 -1.48 -18.41 0.01
C ARG A 276 -1.26 -17.35 -1.06
N ASP A 277 -2.30 -17.11 -1.85
CA ASP A 277 -2.35 -16.04 -2.81
C ASP A 277 -3.76 -15.46 -2.93
N THR A 278 -3.85 -14.16 -3.19
CA THR A 278 -5.12 -13.45 -3.35
C THR A 278 -5.17 -12.81 -4.74
N PHE A 279 -6.15 -13.20 -5.52
CA PHE A 279 -6.38 -12.70 -6.87
C PHE A 279 -7.50 -11.67 -6.86
N TYR A 280 -7.26 -10.51 -7.48
CA TYR A 280 -8.25 -9.45 -7.67
C TYR A 280 -8.57 -9.29 -9.15
N TYR A 281 -9.85 -9.19 -9.47
CA TYR A 281 -10.33 -8.98 -10.83
C TYR A 281 -11.30 -7.79 -10.88
N PRO A 282 -10.97 -6.71 -11.60
CA PRO A 282 -11.86 -5.57 -11.75
C PRO A 282 -13.06 -5.96 -12.63
N ILE A 283 -14.28 -5.79 -12.10
CA ILE A 283 -15.54 -6.08 -12.82
C ILE A 283 -16.13 -4.81 -13.40
N ALA A 284 -16.16 -3.75 -12.61
CA ALA A 284 -16.68 -2.45 -12.98
C ALA A 284 -15.87 -1.34 -12.28
N ASP A 285 -16.18 -0.09 -12.57
CA ASP A 285 -15.60 1.01 -11.81
C ASP A 285 -15.88 0.82 -10.32
N ARG A 286 -14.82 0.86 -9.50
CA ARG A 286 -14.86 0.67 -8.03
C ARG A 286 -15.37 -0.69 -7.55
N VAL A 287 -15.60 -1.66 -8.44
CA VAL A 287 -16.03 -3.03 -8.07
C VAL A 287 -14.99 -4.03 -8.50
N GLN A 288 -14.48 -4.78 -7.54
CA GLN A 288 -13.53 -5.88 -7.76
C GLN A 288 -14.12 -7.20 -7.24
N ALA A 289 -13.97 -8.27 -8.01
CA ALA A 289 -14.05 -9.61 -7.44
C ALA A 289 -12.69 -9.98 -6.87
N TYR A 290 -12.68 -10.79 -5.83
CA TYR A 290 -11.44 -11.36 -5.33
C TYR A 290 -11.63 -12.82 -4.94
N THR A 291 -10.52 -13.55 -4.95
CA THR A 291 -10.44 -14.91 -4.44
C THR A 291 -9.12 -15.10 -3.73
N ASP A 292 -9.16 -15.49 -2.46
CA ASP A 292 -8.02 -15.91 -1.67
C ASP A 292 -7.97 -17.44 -1.67
N ILE A 293 -6.81 -17.99 -1.97
CA ILE A 293 -6.56 -19.41 -2.05
C ILE A 293 -5.42 -19.75 -1.10
N PHE A 294 -5.70 -20.58 -0.11
CA PHE A 294 -4.71 -21.15 0.78
C PHE A 294 -4.68 -22.67 0.62
N ILE A 295 -3.51 -23.20 0.28
CA ILE A 295 -3.27 -24.64 0.17
C ILE A 295 -2.19 -25.02 1.16
N SER A 296 -2.47 -25.96 2.06
CA SER A 296 -1.50 -26.40 3.06
C SER A 296 -1.53 -27.91 3.27
N GLN A 297 -0.49 -28.43 3.92
CA GLN A 297 -0.34 -29.86 4.17
C GLN A 297 -1.45 -30.41 5.07
N ARG A 298 -1.86 -29.66 6.11
CA ARG A 298 -2.82 -30.11 7.14
C ARG A 298 -4.23 -29.56 6.89
N SER A 299 -4.36 -28.25 6.69
CA SER A 299 -5.66 -27.62 6.44
C SER A 299 -6.18 -27.80 5.02
N LYS A 300 -5.38 -28.43 4.14
CA LYS A 300 -5.69 -28.70 2.73
C LYS A 300 -6.02 -27.40 1.98
N LEU A 301 -7.09 -27.43 1.17
CA LEU A 301 -7.55 -26.26 0.42
C LEU A 301 -8.57 -25.49 1.26
N LYS A 302 -8.26 -24.24 1.53
CA LYS A 302 -9.16 -23.23 2.10
C LYS A 302 -9.28 -22.08 1.13
N THR A 303 -10.47 -21.69 0.80
CA THR A 303 -10.72 -20.57 -0.11
C THR A 303 -11.76 -19.64 0.49
N HIS A 304 -11.59 -18.36 0.24
CA HIS A 304 -12.65 -17.39 0.39
C HIS A 304 -12.58 -16.37 -0.74
N GLY A 305 -13.71 -15.72 -0.99
CA GLY A 305 -13.77 -14.75 -2.06
C GLY A 305 -15.04 -13.94 -2.00
N GLY A 306 -15.22 -13.11 -3.01
CA GLY A 306 -16.41 -12.28 -3.09
C GLY A 306 -16.22 -11.03 -3.92
N PHE A 307 -16.97 -10.00 -3.58
CA PHE A 307 -16.96 -8.71 -4.27
C PHE A 307 -16.65 -7.59 -3.30
N ILE A 308 -15.84 -6.65 -3.73
CA ILE A 308 -15.48 -5.46 -2.96
C ILE A 308 -15.88 -4.24 -3.78
N TYR A 309 -16.61 -3.32 -3.16
CA TYR A 309 -16.94 -2.00 -3.70
C TYR A 309 -16.27 -0.94 -2.85
N ASN A 310 -15.32 -0.18 -3.44
CA ASN A 310 -14.54 0.83 -2.74
C ASN A 310 -14.93 2.24 -3.20
N THR A 311 -15.21 3.13 -2.26
CA THR A 311 -15.43 4.55 -2.56
C THR A 311 -14.81 5.44 -1.49
N LYS A 312 -14.33 6.61 -1.89
CA LYS A 312 -13.85 7.62 -0.93
C LYS A 312 -14.97 8.14 0.01
N ALA A 313 -16.22 8.16 -0.47
CA ALA A 313 -17.34 8.71 0.27
C ALA A 313 -17.92 7.74 1.30
N PHE A 314 -17.93 6.43 1.01
CA PHE A 314 -18.61 5.43 1.83
C PHE A 314 -17.69 4.29 2.31
N GLY A 315 -16.39 4.37 2.03
CA GLY A 315 -15.44 3.34 2.40
C GLY A 315 -15.53 2.08 1.54
N SER A 316 -15.30 0.94 2.17
CA SER A 316 -15.28 -0.39 1.55
C SER A 316 -16.51 -1.19 1.95
N LEU A 317 -17.23 -1.71 0.97
CA LEU A 317 -18.32 -2.67 1.17
C LEU A 317 -17.93 -3.99 0.51
N ALA A 318 -17.89 -5.08 1.26
CA ALA A 318 -17.51 -6.38 0.77
C ALA A 318 -18.60 -7.42 1.04
N LEU A 319 -18.97 -8.19 0.01
CA LEU A 319 -19.73 -9.43 0.16
C LEU A 319 -18.73 -10.57 0.11
N ARG A 320 -18.67 -11.40 1.16
CA ARG A 320 -17.63 -12.40 1.35
C ARG A 320 -18.25 -13.77 1.62
N ASP A 321 -17.61 -14.80 1.09
CA ASP A 321 -17.99 -16.19 1.31
C ASP A 321 -16.73 -17.05 1.39
N GLY A 322 -16.69 -18.03 2.30
CA GLY A 322 -15.62 -19.01 2.42
C GLY A 322 -14.97 -19.07 3.80
N PHE A 323 -13.74 -19.60 3.84
CA PHE A 323 -13.00 -19.87 5.06
C PHE A 323 -12.05 -18.72 5.41
N PHE A 324 -12.15 -18.21 6.63
CA PHE A 324 -11.28 -17.17 7.18
C PHE A 324 -10.49 -17.72 8.36
N GLU A 325 -9.23 -17.37 8.44
CA GLU A 325 -8.30 -17.74 9.50
C GLU A 325 -8.08 -16.53 10.42
N ASP A 326 -8.10 -16.75 11.73
CA ASP A 326 -7.72 -15.73 12.70
C ASP A 326 -6.20 -15.72 12.95
N THR A 327 -5.78 -14.83 13.85
CA THR A 327 -4.36 -14.68 14.21
C THR A 327 -3.78 -15.89 14.92
N ASP A 328 -4.63 -16.76 15.45
CA ASP A 328 -4.29 -17.97 16.18
C ASP A 328 -4.36 -19.26 15.34
N GLY A 329 -4.60 -19.11 14.03
CA GLY A 329 -4.71 -20.24 13.12
C GLY A 329 -6.05 -20.98 13.19
N LYS A 330 -7.06 -20.39 13.85
CA LYS A 330 -8.41 -20.95 13.90
C LYS A 330 -9.21 -20.55 12.66
N TRP A 331 -9.94 -21.50 12.13
CA TRP A 331 -10.73 -21.32 10.93
C TRP A 331 -12.21 -21.17 11.21
N ILE A 332 -12.86 -20.19 10.56
CA ILE A 332 -14.30 -20.03 10.53
C ILE A 332 -14.78 -19.97 9.09
N HIS A 333 -15.97 -20.50 8.82
CA HIS A 333 -16.64 -20.36 7.54
C HIS A 333 -17.69 -19.25 7.63
N LYS A 334 -17.58 -18.27 6.74
CA LYS A 334 -18.53 -17.15 6.60
C LYS A 334 -19.27 -17.31 5.28
N ALA A 335 -20.62 -17.42 5.31
CA ALA A 335 -21.38 -17.76 4.11
C ALA A 335 -22.83 -17.21 4.08
N PRO A 336 -23.19 -16.33 3.21
CA PRO A 336 -22.41 -15.14 2.79
C PRO A 336 -22.40 -14.09 3.89
N THR A 337 -21.39 -13.24 3.92
CA THR A 337 -21.23 -12.19 4.93
C THR A 337 -21.02 -10.85 4.24
N LEU A 338 -21.82 -9.86 4.64
CA LEU A 338 -21.64 -8.47 4.25
C LEU A 338 -20.75 -7.77 5.26
N ARG A 339 -19.67 -7.16 4.80
CA ARG A 339 -18.77 -6.34 5.60
C ARG A 339 -18.70 -4.94 5.04
N TRP A 340 -18.85 -3.94 5.91
CA TRP A 340 -18.65 -2.54 5.60
C TRP A 340 -17.62 -1.95 6.54
N ASP A 341 -16.64 -1.26 5.98
CA ASP A 341 -15.58 -0.57 6.70
C ASP A 341 -15.48 0.86 6.20
N TYR A 342 -15.41 1.80 7.11
CA TYR A 342 -15.27 3.21 6.82
C TYR A 342 -14.37 3.90 7.82
N GLY A 343 -13.43 4.72 7.34
CA GLY A 343 -12.56 5.52 8.18
C GLY A 343 -12.34 6.90 7.58
N ALA A 344 -12.31 7.91 8.43
CA ALA A 344 -12.10 9.29 7.98
C ALA A 344 -11.54 10.19 9.08
N LYS A 345 -10.93 11.29 8.64
CA LYS A 345 -10.51 12.37 9.53
C LYS A 345 -11.68 13.32 9.78
N ILE A 346 -11.80 13.86 10.97
CA ILE A 346 -12.85 14.84 11.32
C ILE A 346 -12.39 16.23 10.89
N GLY A 347 -12.74 16.59 9.66
CA GLY A 347 -12.37 17.89 9.08
C GLY A 347 -10.83 18.09 9.06
N ARG A 348 -10.39 19.23 9.59
CA ARG A 348 -8.94 19.56 9.76
C ARG A 348 -8.43 19.27 11.18
N SER A 349 -9.23 18.64 12.01
CA SER A 349 -8.86 18.30 13.38
C SER A 349 -7.86 17.14 13.41
N PRO A 350 -7.15 16.91 14.51
CA PRO A 350 -6.28 15.74 14.65
C PRO A 350 -7.08 14.44 14.91
N PHE A 351 -8.40 14.52 15.02
CA PHE A 351 -9.24 13.36 15.31
C PHE A 351 -9.58 12.60 14.04
N ASN A 352 -9.58 11.27 14.15
CA ASN A 352 -10.02 10.33 13.13
C ASN A 352 -11.00 9.33 13.74
N TYR A 353 -11.86 8.77 12.91
CA TYR A 353 -12.79 7.74 13.33
C TYR A 353 -12.82 6.60 12.33
N SER A 354 -13.11 5.41 12.82
CA SER A 354 -13.41 4.24 12.00
C SER A 354 -14.69 3.57 12.44
N LEU A 355 -15.43 3.07 11.47
CA LEU A 355 -16.67 2.35 11.66
C LEU A 355 -16.58 1.03 10.91
N ALA A 356 -17.07 -0.05 11.52
CA ALA A 356 -17.21 -1.32 10.84
C ALA A 356 -18.57 -1.94 11.15
N TYR A 357 -19.10 -2.63 10.17
CA TYR A 357 -20.31 -3.44 10.29
C TYR A 357 -20.11 -4.76 9.58
N GLU A 358 -20.46 -5.87 10.21
CA GLU A 358 -20.45 -7.17 9.60
C GLU A 358 -21.76 -7.91 9.91
N HIS A 359 -22.32 -8.57 8.90
CA HIS A 359 -23.55 -9.36 9.07
C HIS A 359 -23.56 -10.53 8.11
N GLY A 360 -23.79 -11.74 8.63
CA GLY A 360 -23.89 -12.92 7.81
C GLY A 360 -23.90 -14.23 8.59
N ALA A 361 -23.99 -15.31 7.86
CA ALA A 361 -23.96 -16.65 8.44
C ALA A 361 -22.52 -17.07 8.73
N TRP A 362 -22.25 -17.40 9.99
CA TRP A 362 -20.97 -17.91 10.45
C TRP A 362 -21.12 -19.35 10.93
N SER A 363 -20.13 -20.18 10.67
CA SER A 363 -20.08 -21.54 11.17
C SER A 363 -18.67 -21.97 11.55
N GLN A 364 -18.55 -22.60 12.72
CA GLN A 364 -17.33 -23.20 13.23
C GLN A 364 -17.68 -24.51 13.91
N ASP A 365 -17.08 -25.61 13.47
CA ASP A 365 -17.45 -26.97 13.89
C ASP A 365 -18.95 -27.23 13.70
N ASN A 366 -19.67 -27.53 14.78
CA ASN A 366 -21.12 -27.78 14.76
C ASN A 366 -21.97 -26.57 15.18
N ARG A 367 -21.34 -25.37 15.32
CA ARG A 367 -22.04 -24.15 15.70
C ARG A 367 -22.33 -23.33 14.46
N HIS A 368 -23.59 -22.91 14.31
CA HIS A 368 -24.05 -22.07 13.20
C HIS A 368 -24.82 -20.89 13.77
N SER A 369 -24.49 -19.68 13.37
CA SER A 369 -25.12 -18.46 13.84
C SER A 369 -25.21 -17.41 12.73
N ILE A 370 -26.22 -16.56 12.81
CA ILE A 370 -26.17 -15.27 12.14
C ILE A 370 -25.40 -14.33 13.07
N HIS A 371 -24.22 -14.00 12.65
CA HIS A 371 -23.32 -13.06 13.31
C HIS A 371 -23.62 -11.63 12.86
N THR A 372 -23.75 -10.71 13.81
CA THR A 372 -23.87 -9.29 13.52
C THR A 372 -22.90 -8.51 14.40
N TYR A 373 -21.99 -7.77 13.78
CA TYR A 373 -20.95 -7.02 14.45
C TYR A 373 -21.04 -5.54 14.10
N TYR A 374 -20.94 -4.69 15.12
CA TYR A 374 -20.83 -3.25 15.00
C TYR A 374 -19.57 -2.80 15.74
N TYR A 375 -18.84 -1.92 15.12
CA TYR A 375 -17.63 -1.35 15.69
C TYR A 375 -17.55 0.15 15.38
N ALA A 376 -17.12 0.91 16.38
CA ALA A 376 -16.81 2.32 16.24
C ALA A 376 -15.55 2.62 17.04
N GLN A 377 -14.64 3.35 16.42
CA GLN A 377 -13.40 3.81 17.06
C GLN A 377 -13.22 5.30 16.80
N LEU A 378 -12.75 6.01 17.80
CA LEU A 378 -12.24 7.38 17.71
C LEU A 378 -10.77 7.38 18.10
N GLY A 379 -9.93 7.83 17.19
CA GLY A 379 -8.50 7.99 17.37
C GLY A 379 -8.08 9.45 17.25
N ILE A 380 -6.83 9.69 17.55
CA ILE A 380 -6.20 11.00 17.35
C ILE A 380 -4.87 10.80 16.58
N ASP A 381 -4.48 11.78 15.78
CA ASP A 381 -3.18 11.77 15.12
C ASP A 381 -2.06 11.54 16.14
N PRO A 382 -0.93 10.93 15.74
CA PRO A 382 0.16 10.61 16.65
C PRO A 382 0.59 11.83 17.47
N ILE A 383 0.53 11.72 18.79
CA ILE A 383 0.93 12.76 19.74
C ILE A 383 2.42 12.64 19.98
N LYS A 384 3.16 13.69 19.69
CA LYS A 384 4.59 13.73 19.95
C LYS A 384 4.85 14.10 21.41
N LEU A 385 5.39 13.16 22.19
CA LEU A 385 5.77 13.30 23.59
C LEU A 385 7.31 13.22 23.70
N GLY A 386 7.99 14.34 23.48
CA GLY A 386 9.45 14.37 23.37
C GLY A 386 9.94 13.57 22.15
N THR A 387 10.62 12.44 22.41
CA THR A 387 11.10 11.51 21.37
C THR A 387 10.15 10.33 21.13
N TRP A 388 9.03 10.26 21.83
CA TRP A 388 8.00 9.26 21.67
C TRP A 388 6.85 9.76 20.82
N TYR A 389 6.20 8.84 20.11
CA TYR A 389 4.94 9.06 19.44
C TYR A 389 3.88 8.18 20.08
N ALA A 390 2.81 8.78 20.60
CA ALA A 390 1.71 8.06 21.23
C ALA A 390 0.49 8.03 20.29
N TYR A 391 -0.17 6.88 20.24
CA TYR A 391 -1.34 6.57 19.40
C TYR A 391 -2.52 6.18 20.28
N PRO A 392 -3.26 7.15 20.87
CA PRO A 392 -4.41 6.84 21.68
C PRO A 392 -5.67 6.65 20.83
N SER A 393 -6.51 5.69 21.24
CA SER A 393 -7.84 5.50 20.68
C SER A 393 -8.83 4.98 21.72
N ILE A 394 -10.12 5.20 21.47
CA ILE A 394 -11.22 4.58 22.19
C ILE A 394 -12.11 3.85 21.19
N ASN A 395 -12.65 2.72 21.59
CA ASN A 395 -13.50 1.92 20.73
C ASN A 395 -14.72 1.40 21.47
N TYR A 396 -15.75 1.05 20.72
CA TYR A 396 -16.94 0.39 21.18
C TYR A 396 -17.40 -0.65 20.18
N SER A 397 -17.67 -1.85 20.66
CA SER A 397 -18.15 -2.95 19.81
C SER A 397 -19.44 -3.57 20.34
N ILE A 398 -20.22 -4.13 19.45
CA ILE A 398 -21.39 -4.95 19.76
C ILE A 398 -21.36 -6.15 18.83
N THR A 399 -21.48 -7.34 19.41
CA THR A 399 -21.64 -8.59 18.69
C THR A 399 -22.96 -9.24 19.09
N ASP A 400 -23.82 -9.51 18.13
CA ASP A 400 -25.10 -10.24 18.31
C ASP A 400 -24.99 -11.60 17.61
N GLU A 401 -25.34 -12.69 18.33
CA GLU A 401 -25.36 -14.06 17.81
C GLU A 401 -26.76 -14.67 17.92
N THR A 402 -27.21 -15.34 16.86
CA THR A 402 -28.54 -15.99 16.88
C THR A 402 -28.52 -17.37 17.48
N TYR A 403 -27.38 -18.03 17.54
CA TYR A 403 -27.22 -19.40 18.06
C TYR A 403 -27.67 -19.54 19.51
N ASP A 404 -27.25 -18.64 20.37
CA ASP A 404 -27.57 -18.64 21.80
C ASP A 404 -28.29 -17.36 22.25
N HIS A 405 -28.69 -16.51 21.28
CA HIS A 405 -29.27 -15.19 21.51
C HIS A 405 -28.39 -14.26 22.35
N SER A 406 -27.10 -14.49 22.34
CA SER A 406 -26.16 -13.65 23.08
C SER A 406 -25.97 -12.29 22.43
N ARG A 407 -25.73 -11.30 23.28
CA ARG A 407 -25.32 -9.97 22.89
C ARG A 407 -24.12 -9.55 23.76
N VAL A 408 -22.98 -9.48 23.13
CA VAL A 408 -21.74 -9.01 23.75
C VAL A 408 -21.52 -7.58 23.31
N SER A 409 -21.34 -6.68 24.29
CA SER A 409 -20.99 -5.28 24.00
C SER A 409 -19.85 -4.86 24.92
N GLY A 410 -18.90 -4.14 24.38
CA GLY A 410 -17.71 -3.73 25.09
C GLY A 410 -17.23 -2.35 24.69
N MET A 411 -16.56 -1.70 25.64
CA MET A 411 -15.84 -0.46 25.42
C MET A 411 -14.37 -0.71 25.69
N GLY A 412 -13.54 -0.25 24.77
CA GLY A 412 -12.09 -0.32 24.91
C GLY A 412 -11.42 1.03 24.77
N TYR A 413 -10.23 1.14 25.30
CA TYR A 413 -9.32 2.21 25.00
C TYR A 413 -7.90 1.67 24.92
N ASP A 414 -7.16 2.21 23.96
CA ASP A 414 -5.83 1.77 23.62
C ASP A 414 -4.91 2.97 23.60
N ILE A 415 -3.72 2.78 24.11
CA ILE A 415 -2.64 3.73 23.93
C ILE A 415 -1.35 2.97 23.68
N THR A 416 -0.75 3.18 22.51
CA THR A 416 0.56 2.64 22.19
C THR A 416 1.53 3.78 21.94
N ALA A 417 2.67 3.71 22.60
CA ALA A 417 3.75 4.67 22.45
C ALA A 417 4.94 4.02 21.76
N LEU A 418 5.46 4.68 20.74
CA LEU A 418 6.54 4.21 19.88
C LEU A 418 7.71 5.18 19.94
N LYS A 419 8.94 4.67 19.99
CA LYS A 419 10.16 5.48 19.93
C LYS A 419 11.19 4.82 19.03
N GLU A 420 11.69 5.61 18.07
CA GLU A 420 12.90 5.31 17.33
C GLU A 420 14.09 6.01 18.00
N TYR A 421 15.16 5.27 18.30
CA TYR A 421 16.37 5.84 18.88
C TYR A 421 17.37 6.25 17.80
N ASP A 422 17.52 5.38 16.84
CA ASP A 422 18.35 5.56 15.64
C ASP A 422 17.86 4.64 14.51
N ASN A 423 18.68 4.46 13.47
CA ASN A 423 18.35 3.58 12.35
C ASN A 423 18.31 2.08 12.72
N ARG A 424 18.74 1.69 13.91
CA ARG A 424 18.87 0.29 14.33
C ARG A 424 17.90 -0.09 15.43
N TRP A 425 17.55 0.84 16.33
CA TRP A 425 16.75 0.56 17.51
C TRP A 425 15.40 1.25 17.48
N ALA A 426 14.37 0.50 17.84
CA ALA A 426 13.05 1.06 18.13
C ALA A 426 12.43 0.28 19.30
N THR A 427 11.56 0.94 20.06
CA THR A 427 10.81 0.32 21.16
C THR A 427 9.36 0.76 21.12
N TYR A 428 8.49 -0.03 21.71
CA TYR A 428 7.10 0.34 21.94
C TYR A 428 6.67 -0.04 23.36
N LEU A 429 5.64 0.66 23.83
CA LEU A 429 4.89 0.38 25.04
C LEU A 429 3.41 0.53 24.71
N GLY A 430 2.59 -0.44 25.07
CA GLY A 430 1.16 -0.43 24.85
C GLY A 430 0.38 -0.70 26.13
N TYR A 431 -0.77 -0.06 26.25
CA TYR A 431 -1.78 -0.36 27.24
C TYR A 431 -3.14 -0.48 26.56
N HIS A 432 -3.79 -1.60 26.76
CA HIS A 432 -5.08 -1.93 26.15
C HIS A 432 -6.06 -2.29 27.25
N TYR A 433 -7.21 -1.67 27.20
CA TYR A 433 -8.32 -1.97 28.09
C TYR A 433 -9.54 -2.35 27.25
N SER A 434 -10.13 -3.50 27.55
CA SER A 434 -11.34 -3.99 26.89
C SER A 434 -12.29 -4.55 27.93
N LYS A 435 -13.37 -3.81 28.19
CA LYS A 435 -14.41 -4.23 29.13
C LYS A 435 -15.68 -4.56 28.38
N SER A 436 -16.06 -5.82 28.41
CA SER A 436 -17.33 -6.29 27.86
C SER A 436 -18.30 -6.76 28.94
N ASN A 437 -19.58 -6.78 28.59
CA ASN A 437 -20.63 -7.30 29.47
C ASN A 437 -20.61 -8.83 29.62
N SER A 438 -19.94 -9.55 28.71
CA SER A 438 -19.74 -10.99 28.72
C SER A 438 -18.45 -11.34 28.02
N ARG A 439 -17.76 -12.37 28.50
CA ARG A 439 -16.60 -12.98 27.84
C ARG A 439 -16.97 -14.24 27.04
N ASN A 440 -18.24 -14.63 27.06
CA ASN A 440 -18.70 -15.80 26.32
C ASN A 440 -18.90 -15.43 24.86
N SER A 441 -18.33 -16.21 23.98
CA SER A 441 -18.56 -16.12 22.55
C SER A 441 -19.01 -17.46 22.00
N VAL A 442 -19.86 -17.42 20.99
CA VAL A 442 -20.29 -18.63 20.25
C VAL A 442 -19.14 -19.24 19.47
N PHE A 443 -18.25 -18.40 18.96
CA PHE A 443 -17.11 -18.79 18.17
C PHE A 443 -15.81 -18.52 18.91
N ASP A 444 -14.80 -19.36 18.65
CA ASP A 444 -13.44 -19.20 19.16
C ASP A 444 -12.58 -18.31 18.24
N PHE A 445 -13.20 -17.66 17.29
CA PHE A 445 -12.59 -16.80 16.29
C PHE A 445 -12.51 -15.36 16.81
N ASP A 446 -11.34 -14.72 16.71
CA ASP A 446 -11.08 -13.32 17.09
C ASP A 446 -11.50 -12.95 18.53
N LEU A 447 -11.24 -13.83 19.49
CA LEU A 447 -11.58 -13.59 20.90
C LEU A 447 -10.49 -12.82 21.65
N ASP A 448 -10.87 -11.67 22.22
CA ASP A 448 -10.06 -10.99 23.22
C ASP A 448 -10.06 -11.78 24.54
N SER A 449 -8.89 -12.25 24.94
CA SER A 449 -8.73 -13.05 26.19
C SER A 449 -8.41 -12.20 27.43
N TYR A 450 -8.41 -10.87 27.34
CA TYR A 450 -7.99 -9.96 28.40
C TYR A 450 -9.02 -8.84 28.66
N SER A 451 -9.03 -8.29 29.90
CA SER A 451 -9.66 -7.01 30.21
C SER A 451 -8.65 -5.87 30.17
N GLU A 452 -7.46 -6.14 30.68
CA GLU A 452 -6.34 -5.21 30.66
C GLU A 452 -5.11 -5.94 30.15
N LYS A 453 -4.40 -5.31 29.21
CA LYS A 453 -3.19 -5.86 28.63
C LYS A 453 -2.12 -4.77 28.57
N LEU A 454 -0.95 -5.09 29.07
CA LEU A 454 0.26 -4.28 28.91
C LEU A 454 1.17 -4.95 27.91
N THR A 455 1.62 -4.21 26.91
CA THR A 455 2.56 -4.70 25.91
C THR A 455 3.84 -3.87 25.92
N ALA A 456 4.94 -4.51 25.64
CA ALA A 456 6.23 -3.86 25.50
C ALA A 456 7.09 -4.64 24.50
N GLY A 457 7.99 -3.97 23.84
CA GLY A 457 8.94 -4.68 23.00
C GLY A 457 9.96 -3.76 22.37
N PHE A 458 10.89 -4.39 21.69
CA PHE A 458 11.93 -3.67 20.97
C PHE A 458 12.28 -4.35 19.66
N SER A 459 12.83 -3.58 18.76
CA SER A 459 13.39 -3.99 17.49
C SER A 459 14.86 -3.60 17.42
N TYR A 460 15.69 -4.50 16.90
CA TYR A 460 17.10 -4.26 16.67
C TYR A 460 17.54 -4.78 15.30
N SER A 461 18.04 -3.89 14.45
CA SER A 461 18.63 -4.23 13.16
C SER A 461 20.14 -4.42 13.32
N PHE A 462 20.59 -5.68 13.41
CA PHE A 462 22.01 -5.99 13.60
C PHE A 462 22.78 -6.01 12.28
N SER A 463 22.07 -6.08 11.14
CA SER A 463 22.61 -5.86 9.81
C SER A 463 21.63 -5.06 8.94
N PRO A 464 22.04 -4.56 7.76
CA PRO A 464 21.11 -3.95 6.81
C PRO A 464 20.01 -4.89 6.31
N LYS A 465 20.21 -6.21 6.46
CA LYS A 465 19.29 -7.25 6.01
C LYS A 465 18.55 -7.96 7.13
N ASP A 466 19.05 -7.85 8.35
CA ASP A 466 18.56 -8.65 9.46
C ASP A 466 18.08 -7.79 10.62
N ARG A 467 16.88 -8.08 11.07
CA ARG A 467 16.22 -7.43 12.20
C ARG A 467 15.62 -8.47 13.13
N ILE A 468 15.75 -8.28 14.43
CA ILE A 468 15.01 -9.03 15.44
C ILE A 468 14.00 -8.11 16.11
N VAL A 469 12.87 -8.68 16.50
CA VAL A 469 11.86 -8.02 17.35
C VAL A 469 11.52 -8.98 18.48
N ILE A 470 11.46 -8.46 19.69
CA ILE A 470 10.97 -9.19 20.85
C ILE A 470 9.83 -8.38 21.45
N GLY A 471 8.68 -9.02 21.64
CA GLY A 471 7.50 -8.43 22.22
C GLY A 471 7.00 -9.24 23.41
N TRP A 472 6.49 -8.56 24.41
CA TRP A 472 5.89 -9.13 25.62
C TRP A 472 4.47 -8.61 25.79
N ALA A 473 3.57 -9.49 26.20
CA ALA A 473 2.24 -9.15 26.66
C ALA A 473 2.05 -9.61 28.10
N PHE A 474 1.53 -8.74 28.93
CA PHE A 474 1.20 -9.01 30.33
C PHE A 474 -0.28 -8.74 30.56
N ASP A 475 -0.93 -9.62 31.30
CA ASP A 475 -2.27 -9.40 31.84
C ASP A 475 -2.19 -8.30 32.90
N GLY A 476 -2.90 -7.20 32.70
CA GLY A 476 -2.87 -6.03 33.57
C GLY A 476 -3.50 -6.27 34.94
N GLU A 477 -4.49 -7.18 35.03
CA GLU A 477 -5.16 -7.51 36.29
C GLU A 477 -4.29 -8.42 37.17
N THR A 478 -3.63 -9.40 36.57
CA THR A 478 -2.86 -10.43 37.29
C THR A 478 -1.36 -10.21 37.27
N SER A 479 -0.89 -9.27 36.44
CA SER A 479 0.53 -9.01 36.15
C SER A 479 1.30 -10.24 35.64
N LYS A 480 0.60 -11.24 35.13
CA LYS A 480 1.20 -12.44 34.56
C LYS A 480 1.58 -12.23 33.10
N LEU A 481 2.72 -12.82 32.75
CA LEU A 481 3.13 -12.88 31.34
C LEU A 481 2.15 -13.74 30.55
N MET A 482 1.47 -13.12 29.58
CA MET A 482 0.51 -13.77 28.67
C MET A 482 1.25 -14.45 27.53
N ASP A 483 2.16 -13.73 26.87
CA ASP A 483 2.96 -14.28 25.77
C ASP A 483 4.28 -13.52 25.60
N THR A 484 5.21 -14.17 24.89
CA THR A 484 6.43 -13.58 24.36
C THR A 484 6.56 -13.98 22.91
N ASP A 485 6.64 -12.98 22.03
CA ASP A 485 6.88 -13.16 20.62
C ASP A 485 8.33 -12.83 20.27
N TYR A 486 8.95 -13.71 19.53
CA TYR A 486 10.27 -13.50 18.91
C TYR A 486 10.10 -13.49 17.41
N TYR A 487 10.58 -12.43 16.76
CA TYR A 487 10.61 -12.32 15.31
C TYR A 487 12.04 -12.16 14.82
N TRP A 488 12.34 -12.83 13.73
CA TRP A 488 13.51 -12.55 12.93
C TRP A 488 13.06 -12.26 11.50
N TYR A 489 13.47 -11.11 11.00
CA TYR A 489 13.24 -10.66 9.63
C TYR A 489 14.54 -10.69 8.88
N HIS A 490 14.54 -11.33 7.72
CA HIS A 490 15.67 -11.39 6.82
C HIS A 490 15.28 -10.86 5.44
N ASP A 491 15.92 -9.76 5.03
CA ASP A 491 15.72 -9.15 3.71
C ASP A 491 16.57 -9.89 2.66
N MET A 492 15.90 -10.60 1.76
CA MET A 492 16.50 -11.31 0.63
C MET A 492 16.54 -10.45 -0.65
N HIS A 493 16.46 -9.13 -0.55
CA HIS A 493 16.35 -8.10 -1.59
C HIS A 493 14.95 -7.96 -2.19
N CYS A 494 14.40 -9.01 -2.78
CA CYS A 494 13.09 -8.99 -3.44
C CYS A 494 12.02 -9.74 -2.65
N ALA A 495 12.42 -10.42 -1.62
CA ALA A 495 11.55 -11.14 -0.70
C ALA A 495 12.02 -10.92 0.73
N GLU A 496 11.14 -11.14 1.66
CA GLU A 496 11.41 -11.10 3.09
C GLU A 496 11.05 -12.45 3.70
N LEU A 497 11.98 -13.00 4.46
CA LEU A 497 11.74 -14.16 5.30
C LEU A 497 11.45 -13.68 6.72
N ILE A 498 10.30 -14.08 7.25
CA ILE A 498 9.88 -13.77 8.61
C ILE A 498 9.78 -15.07 9.38
N VAL A 499 10.52 -15.20 10.44
CA VAL A 499 10.42 -16.31 11.40
C VAL A 499 9.85 -15.76 12.69
N ARG A 500 8.74 -16.31 13.14
CA ARG A 500 8.08 -15.97 14.40
C ARG A 500 8.05 -17.18 15.31
N TYR A 501 8.35 -16.99 16.58
CA TYR A 501 8.15 -17.97 17.63
C TYR A 501 7.34 -17.34 18.79
N ARG A 502 6.23 -17.97 19.16
CA ARG A 502 5.39 -17.64 20.30
C ARG A 502 5.69 -18.58 21.44
N GLU A 503 6.24 -18.07 22.53
CA GLU A 503 6.77 -18.91 23.62
C GLU A 503 5.67 -19.67 24.36
N LYS A 504 4.59 -19.00 24.77
CA LYS A 504 3.52 -19.61 25.55
C LYS A 504 2.65 -20.59 24.77
N ARG A 505 2.62 -20.47 23.48
CA ARG A 505 1.84 -21.31 22.56
C ARG A 505 2.69 -22.39 21.89
N ASP A 506 4.00 -22.38 22.12
CA ASP A 506 4.97 -23.24 21.42
C ASP A 506 4.73 -23.25 19.90
N GLN A 507 4.42 -22.09 19.35
CA GLN A 507 4.04 -21.95 17.96
C GLN A 507 5.16 -21.31 17.14
N ILE A 508 5.59 -21.99 16.11
CA ILE A 508 6.50 -21.45 15.10
C ILE A 508 5.73 -21.13 13.83
N LYS A 509 5.94 -19.94 13.28
CA LYS A 509 5.45 -19.53 11.97
C LYS A 509 6.61 -18.99 11.14
N VAL A 510 6.78 -19.50 9.95
CA VAL A 510 7.76 -19.02 8.96
C VAL A 510 6.99 -18.53 7.76
N THR A 511 7.24 -17.31 7.34
CA THR A 511 6.60 -16.71 6.18
C THR A 511 7.66 -16.17 5.23
N ALA A 512 7.60 -16.59 3.98
CA ALA A 512 8.35 -15.96 2.90
C ALA A 512 7.37 -15.17 2.03
N GLN A 513 7.55 -13.88 1.97
CA GLN A 513 6.69 -12.97 1.20
C GLN A 513 7.53 -12.08 0.30
N PHE A 514 7.02 -11.82 -0.89
CA PHE A 514 7.66 -10.86 -1.78
C PHE A 514 7.36 -9.44 -1.32
N THR A 515 8.28 -8.52 -1.59
CA THR A 515 8.08 -7.08 -1.31
C THR A 515 6.77 -6.66 -1.99
N PRO A 516 5.79 -6.09 -1.27
CA PRO A 516 4.48 -5.78 -1.83
C PRO A 516 4.59 -4.79 -2.99
N TRP A 517 3.73 -5.00 -3.98
CA TRP A 517 3.57 -4.12 -5.15
C TRP A 517 2.85 -2.83 -4.77
#